data_faf85cefd6fa15e907d440b115d93a8f
#
_entry.id   faf85cefd6fa15e907d440b115d93a8f
#
_cell.length_a   1.000
_cell.length_b   1.000
_cell.length_c   1.000
_cell.angle_alpha   90.00
_cell.angle_beta   90.00
_cell.angle_gamma   90.00
#
_symmetry.space_group_name_H-M   'P 1'
#
loop_
_entity.id
_entity.type
_entity.pdbx_description
1 polymer ?
#
loop_
_entity_poly.entity_id
_entity_poly.type
_entity_poly.pdbx_seq_one_letter_code
_entity_poly.pdbx_strand_id
1 'polypeptide(L)'
;VLHGSIRLNQLKGLCKQEGVSITKYLTAALIWSLIQVYTDGNTLDQPVALNLPINLRSFFDSETLANFFSVTNIAWPKGKAPKRFEDVLAEVGRQMDEKIVKERLEETISYNVSNEKKWYIRIIPLFIKNMAMNAIFLKSSKAYTMTLSNLGPVSIKPELENMVEAFHVLIGVSRQQKLKCGVIAFRDRIYLSFNSVMDDLKLQEFFFSFLKERGAAAELESNGAVDKKYDRGNFPAVSYDRGKLRKMTNIVYLVLLTAAAITGLVNFLTYEKVKIWWSLITIGGIAYVAMTLRYSIIRRASLAGILVRQSIGAQILLVLIDYMTGFRGWSVNYAIPSLILFDVIAIVFLILINRLNWQSYFMYQIAITIFSFIPLILWAAGWITSPMMSV
;
A
#
# COMPACT_ATOMS: atom_id res chain seq x y z
N VAL A 1 -9.45 15.38 -6.90
CA VAL A 1 -8.27 15.58 -7.75
C VAL A 1 -8.47 16.85 -8.55
N LEU A 2 -7.43 17.67 -8.68
CA LEU A 2 -7.38 18.84 -9.55
C LEU A 2 -6.24 18.65 -10.55
N HIS A 3 -6.54 18.83 -11.83
CA HIS A 3 -5.54 18.83 -12.90
C HIS A 3 -5.35 20.25 -13.42
N GLY A 4 -4.11 20.63 -13.68
CA GLY A 4 -3.76 21.85 -14.37
C GLY A 4 -2.84 21.54 -15.53
N SER A 5 -3.12 22.08 -16.72
CA SER A 5 -2.23 21.98 -17.86
C SER A 5 -1.68 23.37 -18.23
N ILE A 6 -0.36 23.46 -18.42
CA ILE A 6 0.35 24.69 -18.73
C ILE A 6 1.12 24.47 -20.03
N ARG A 7 1.21 25.48 -20.88
CA ARG A 7 2.07 25.42 -22.08
C ARG A 7 3.54 25.32 -21.67
N LEU A 8 4.23 24.30 -22.14
CA LEU A 8 5.61 24.00 -21.77
C LEU A 8 6.58 25.15 -22.05
N ASN A 9 6.34 25.89 -23.16
CA ASN A 9 7.17 27.04 -23.52
C ASN A 9 7.05 28.21 -22.52
N GLN A 10 5.86 28.45 -21.95
CA GLN A 10 5.67 29.50 -20.93
C GLN A 10 6.45 29.14 -19.66
N LEU A 11 6.30 27.91 -19.16
CA LEU A 11 7.03 27.48 -17.95
C LEU A 11 8.54 27.42 -18.19
N LYS A 12 8.99 26.95 -19.36
CA LYS A 12 10.42 27.00 -19.76
C LYS A 12 10.95 28.42 -19.83
N GLY A 13 10.13 29.38 -20.31
CA GLY A 13 10.48 30.80 -20.35
C GLY A 13 10.77 31.34 -18.95
N LEU A 14 9.89 31.11 -18.00
CA LEU A 14 10.08 31.51 -16.59
C LEU A 14 11.32 30.84 -15.99
N CYS A 15 11.50 29.55 -16.17
CA CYS A 15 12.66 28.85 -15.66
C CYS A 15 13.99 29.36 -16.25
N LYS A 16 14.00 29.76 -17.53
CA LYS A 16 15.15 30.32 -18.20
C LYS A 16 15.50 31.73 -17.67
N GLN A 17 14.48 32.53 -17.38
CA GLN A 17 14.68 33.87 -16.78
C GLN A 17 15.33 33.77 -15.39
N GLU A 18 14.93 32.78 -14.60
CA GLU A 18 15.44 32.52 -13.25
C GLU A 18 16.71 31.62 -13.23
N GLY A 19 17.16 31.11 -14.39
CA GLY A 19 18.34 30.25 -14.49
C GLY A 19 18.20 28.89 -13.81
N VAL A 20 16.99 28.37 -13.68
CA VAL A 20 16.72 27.13 -12.95
C VAL A 20 15.98 26.06 -13.80
N SER A 21 16.02 24.81 -13.35
CA SER A 21 15.23 23.73 -13.97
C SER A 21 13.75 23.83 -13.59
N ILE A 22 12.87 23.23 -14.42
CA ILE A 22 11.42 23.15 -14.14
C ILE A 22 11.16 22.54 -12.76
N THR A 23 11.89 21.48 -12.41
CA THR A 23 11.70 20.82 -11.09
C THR A 23 12.07 21.73 -9.94
N LYS A 24 13.17 22.49 -10.05
CA LYS A 24 13.57 23.50 -9.04
C LYS A 24 12.50 24.57 -8.89
N TYR A 25 12.02 25.11 -10.01
CA TYR A 25 11.00 26.16 -10.03
C TYR A 25 9.69 25.70 -9.40
N LEU A 26 9.15 24.53 -9.82
CA LEU A 26 7.91 23.98 -9.28
C LEU A 26 8.04 23.60 -7.79
N THR A 27 9.20 23.10 -7.37
CA THR A 27 9.47 22.82 -5.95
C THR A 27 9.43 24.10 -5.12
N ALA A 28 10.08 25.15 -5.57
CA ALA A 28 10.06 26.45 -4.91
C ALA A 28 8.66 27.07 -4.89
N ALA A 29 7.93 27.01 -6.00
CA ALA A 29 6.57 27.53 -6.10
C ALA A 29 5.61 26.81 -5.15
N LEU A 30 5.73 25.48 -4.99
CA LEU A 30 4.93 24.72 -4.04
C LEU A 30 5.29 25.02 -2.58
N ILE A 31 6.58 25.13 -2.24
CA ILE A 31 7.01 25.53 -0.88
C ILE A 31 6.49 26.93 -0.57
N TRP A 32 6.64 27.87 -1.50
CA TRP A 32 6.11 29.23 -1.38
C TRP A 32 4.60 29.23 -1.13
N SER A 33 3.85 28.50 -1.96
CA SER A 33 2.40 28.41 -1.85
C SER A 33 1.95 27.79 -0.52
N LEU A 34 2.64 26.75 -0.04
CA LEU A 34 2.38 26.13 1.27
C LEU A 34 2.58 27.14 2.41
N ILE A 35 3.65 27.92 2.34
CA ILE A 35 3.94 28.94 3.36
C ILE A 35 2.89 30.04 3.32
N GLN A 36 2.53 30.56 2.15
CA GLN A 36 1.56 31.66 2.04
C GLN A 36 0.13 31.25 2.45
N VAL A 37 -0.26 29.99 2.18
CA VAL A 37 -1.62 29.53 2.44
C VAL A 37 -1.83 29.02 3.87
N TYR A 38 -0.82 28.38 4.47
CA TYR A 38 -1.00 27.66 5.74
C TYR A 38 -0.20 28.24 6.90
N THR A 39 0.47 29.38 6.71
CA THR A 39 1.17 30.05 7.80
C THR A 39 0.78 31.52 7.87
N ASP A 40 0.89 32.13 9.05
CA ASP A 40 0.57 33.56 9.27
C ASP A 40 1.64 34.50 8.70
N GLY A 41 2.56 34.00 7.88
CA GLY A 41 3.54 34.78 7.13
C GLY A 41 4.74 35.31 7.92
N ASN A 42 4.79 35.14 9.25
CA ASN A 42 5.86 35.70 10.08
C ASN A 42 6.85 34.67 10.60
N THR A 43 6.36 33.56 11.14
CA THR A 43 7.18 32.50 11.73
C THR A 43 6.64 31.11 11.37
N LEU A 44 7.55 30.18 11.20
CA LEU A 44 7.24 28.75 10.92
C LEU A 44 7.61 27.92 12.14
N ASP A 45 6.64 27.30 12.76
CA ASP A 45 6.86 26.37 13.89
C ASP A 45 7.53 25.07 13.45
N GLN A 46 7.27 24.68 12.21
CA GLN A 46 7.82 23.46 11.58
C GLN A 46 8.39 23.79 10.20
N PRO A 47 9.39 23.03 9.72
CA PRO A 47 9.87 23.18 8.36
C PRO A 47 8.81 22.83 7.33
N VAL A 48 8.73 23.56 6.24
CA VAL A 48 7.89 23.19 5.09
C VAL A 48 8.75 22.42 4.10
N ALA A 49 8.51 21.14 3.99
CA ALA A 49 9.34 20.21 3.22
C ALA A 49 8.56 19.49 2.12
N LEU A 50 9.17 19.40 0.94
CA LEU A 50 8.72 18.56 -0.16
C LEU A 50 9.61 17.32 -0.28
N ASN A 51 8.96 16.19 -0.47
CA ASN A 51 9.60 14.93 -0.79
C ASN A 51 9.65 14.76 -2.32
N LEU A 52 10.86 14.60 -2.86
CA LEU A 52 11.13 14.50 -4.29
C LEU A 52 11.68 13.11 -4.63
N PRO A 53 10.94 12.24 -5.33
CA PRO A 53 11.50 11.05 -5.95
C PRO A 53 12.42 11.42 -7.11
N ILE A 54 13.63 10.86 -7.10
CA ILE A 54 14.68 11.09 -8.08
C ILE A 54 14.90 9.82 -8.89
N ASN A 55 14.75 9.90 -10.20
CA ASN A 55 15.04 8.78 -11.10
C ASN A 55 16.54 8.52 -11.13
N LEU A 56 16.96 7.36 -10.65
CA LEU A 56 18.38 6.99 -10.58
C LEU A 56 18.97 6.57 -11.93
N ARG A 57 18.14 6.26 -12.93
CA ARG A 57 18.62 5.90 -14.28
C ARG A 57 19.37 7.05 -14.97
N SER A 58 19.13 8.29 -14.53
CA SER A 58 19.87 9.46 -15.02
C SER A 58 21.31 9.54 -14.47
N PHE A 59 21.62 8.80 -13.40
CA PHE A 59 22.91 8.85 -12.69
C PHE A 59 23.67 7.53 -12.77
N PHE A 60 22.96 6.42 -12.90
CA PHE A 60 23.50 5.07 -12.89
C PHE A 60 22.95 4.29 -14.07
N ASP A 61 23.85 3.59 -14.77
CA ASP A 61 23.47 2.69 -15.84
C ASP A 61 22.73 1.49 -15.28
N SER A 62 21.49 1.28 -15.70
CA SER A 62 20.65 0.20 -15.23
C SER A 62 19.55 -0.16 -16.22
N GLU A 63 19.50 -1.42 -16.62
CA GLU A 63 18.46 -2.01 -17.48
C GLU A 63 17.27 -2.57 -16.70
N THR A 64 17.24 -2.40 -15.36
CA THR A 64 16.16 -2.94 -14.54
C THR A 64 14.80 -2.35 -14.90
N LEU A 65 13.79 -3.20 -15.04
CA LEU A 65 12.39 -2.81 -15.18
C LEU A 65 11.70 -2.53 -13.84
N ALA A 66 12.38 -2.83 -12.72
CA ALA A 66 11.88 -2.53 -11.38
C ALA A 66 11.99 -1.03 -11.06
N ASN A 67 11.32 -0.60 -9.99
CA ASN A 67 11.45 0.76 -9.49
C ASN A 67 12.90 1.07 -9.10
N PHE A 68 13.49 2.05 -9.77
CA PHE A 68 14.87 2.47 -9.55
C PHE A 68 14.90 3.97 -9.32
N PHE A 69 14.61 4.37 -8.09
CA PHE A 69 14.58 5.75 -7.66
C PHE A 69 15.10 5.90 -6.23
N SER A 70 15.59 7.08 -5.89
CA SER A 70 15.86 7.52 -4.52
C SER A 70 14.91 8.66 -4.17
N VAL A 71 14.89 9.04 -2.90
CA VAL A 71 14.02 10.11 -2.41
C VAL A 71 14.85 11.12 -1.66
N THR A 72 14.65 12.41 -1.96
CA THR A 72 15.28 13.49 -1.21
C THR A 72 14.22 14.47 -0.69
N ASN A 73 14.49 15.08 0.47
CA ASN A 73 13.64 16.11 1.04
C ASN A 73 14.29 17.48 0.84
N ILE A 74 13.52 18.40 0.25
CA ILE A 74 13.89 19.81 0.08
C ILE A 74 12.95 20.61 0.97
N ALA A 75 13.50 21.48 1.82
CA ALA A 75 12.72 22.14 2.84
C ALA A 75 13.11 23.62 3.03
N TRP A 76 12.11 24.44 3.29
CA TRP A 76 12.33 25.71 3.97
C TRP A 76 12.39 25.46 5.49
N PRO A 77 13.43 25.95 6.19
CA PRO A 77 13.64 25.64 7.62
C PRO A 77 12.58 26.31 8.51
N LYS A 78 12.39 25.77 9.71
CA LYS A 78 11.60 26.45 10.75
C LYS A 78 12.23 27.78 11.12
N GLY A 79 11.43 28.71 11.61
CA GLY A 79 11.85 30.04 12.03
C GLY A 79 11.24 31.12 11.16
N LYS A 80 12.04 32.04 10.65
CA LYS A 80 11.54 33.19 9.88
C LYS A 80 10.98 32.75 8.52
N ALA A 81 9.76 33.17 8.21
CA ALA A 81 9.18 32.96 6.90
C ALA A 81 9.92 33.74 5.81
N PRO A 82 9.98 33.22 4.57
CA PRO A 82 10.61 33.93 3.47
C PRO A 82 9.81 35.21 3.12
N LYS A 83 10.49 36.26 2.78
CA LYS A 83 9.86 37.52 2.38
C LYS A 83 9.55 37.57 0.88
N ARG A 84 10.32 36.87 0.08
CA ARG A 84 10.19 36.87 -1.38
C ARG A 84 10.32 35.44 -1.90
N PHE A 85 9.70 35.20 -3.04
CA PHE A 85 9.80 33.92 -3.75
C PHE A 85 11.23 33.58 -4.14
N GLU A 86 12.02 34.57 -4.55
CA GLU A 86 13.41 34.41 -4.98
C GLU A 86 14.29 33.82 -3.85
N ASP A 87 13.99 34.15 -2.59
CA ASP A 87 14.69 33.59 -1.44
C ASP A 87 14.42 32.08 -1.31
N VAL A 88 13.18 31.66 -1.56
CA VAL A 88 12.80 30.22 -1.58
C VAL A 88 13.44 29.53 -2.76
N LEU A 89 13.43 30.15 -3.94
CA LEU A 89 14.01 29.59 -5.16
C LEU A 89 15.50 29.34 -5.03
N ALA A 90 16.23 30.32 -4.45
CA ALA A 90 17.67 30.23 -4.18
C ALA A 90 17.97 29.06 -3.21
N GLU A 91 17.25 28.97 -2.10
CA GLU A 91 17.45 27.92 -1.11
C GLU A 91 17.10 26.51 -1.66
N VAL A 92 16.00 26.38 -2.41
CA VAL A 92 15.64 25.15 -3.11
C VAL A 92 16.72 24.76 -4.12
N GLY A 93 17.21 25.73 -4.90
CA GLY A 93 18.29 25.52 -5.86
C GLY A 93 19.53 24.98 -5.18
N ARG A 94 20.00 25.63 -4.12
CA ARG A 94 21.15 25.22 -3.31
C ARG A 94 21.02 23.81 -2.78
N GLN A 95 19.87 23.49 -2.13
CA GLN A 95 19.65 22.16 -1.57
C GLN A 95 19.57 21.07 -2.64
N MET A 96 18.96 21.35 -3.79
CA MET A 96 18.88 20.38 -4.87
C MET A 96 20.26 20.12 -5.49
N ASP A 97 21.07 21.16 -5.69
CA ASP A 97 22.42 21.01 -6.23
C ASP A 97 23.37 20.29 -5.26
N GLU A 98 23.17 20.43 -3.95
CA GLU A 98 23.94 19.73 -2.93
C GLU A 98 23.53 18.26 -2.77
N LYS A 99 22.21 17.98 -2.81
CA LYS A 99 21.66 16.66 -2.48
C LYS A 99 21.48 15.74 -3.68
N ILE A 100 21.22 16.29 -4.88
CA ILE A 100 20.94 15.52 -6.09
C ILE A 100 22.20 15.45 -6.95
N VAL A 101 23.28 14.94 -6.38
CA VAL A 101 24.53 14.63 -7.07
C VAL A 101 24.81 13.14 -6.95
N LYS A 102 25.54 12.60 -7.92
CA LYS A 102 25.80 11.15 -8.02
C LYS A 102 26.39 10.59 -6.73
N GLU A 103 27.35 11.27 -6.15
CA GLU A 103 28.08 10.86 -4.96
C GLU A 103 27.15 10.71 -3.75
N ARG A 104 26.25 11.67 -3.51
CA ARG A 104 25.28 11.61 -2.41
C ARG A 104 24.22 10.54 -2.61
N LEU A 105 23.78 10.36 -3.86
CA LEU A 105 22.84 9.29 -4.19
C LEU A 105 23.49 7.92 -3.99
N GLU A 106 24.76 7.77 -4.36
CA GLU A 106 25.54 6.55 -4.18
C GLU A 106 25.76 6.21 -2.70
N GLU A 107 26.08 7.19 -1.85
CA GLU A 107 26.14 7.03 -0.40
C GLU A 107 24.80 6.51 0.16
N THR A 108 23.68 7.13 -0.25
CA THR A 108 22.34 6.74 0.22
C THR A 108 21.98 5.32 -0.21
N ILE A 109 22.27 4.95 -1.47
CA ILE A 109 22.02 3.61 -1.99
C ILE A 109 22.90 2.59 -1.26
N SER A 110 24.18 2.87 -1.11
CA SER A 110 25.17 2.00 -0.46
C SER A 110 24.79 1.75 1.00
N TYR A 111 24.34 2.78 1.72
CA TYR A 111 23.85 2.64 3.09
C TYR A 111 22.63 1.72 3.17
N ASN A 112 21.63 1.91 2.30
CA ASN A 112 20.42 1.10 2.28
C ASN A 112 20.74 -0.36 1.93
N VAL A 113 21.53 -0.59 0.89
CA VAL A 113 21.92 -1.94 0.44
C VAL A 113 22.79 -2.65 1.47
N SER A 114 23.74 -1.95 2.10
CA SER A 114 24.60 -2.55 3.13
C SER A 114 23.81 -3.01 4.35
N ASN A 115 22.79 -2.25 4.73
CA ASN A 115 21.88 -2.65 5.81
C ASN A 115 21.06 -3.89 5.45
N GLU A 116 20.56 -3.97 4.21
CA GLU A 116 19.78 -5.12 3.75
C GLU A 116 20.64 -6.40 3.59
N LYS A 117 21.93 -6.26 3.26
CA LYS A 117 22.87 -7.38 3.11
C LYS A 117 23.26 -8.03 4.43
N LYS A 118 23.07 -7.40 5.58
CA LYS A 118 23.41 -7.98 6.88
C LYS A 118 22.62 -9.25 7.13
N TRP A 119 23.33 -10.35 7.42
CA TRP A 119 22.74 -11.69 7.54
C TRP A 119 21.62 -11.76 8.59
N TYR A 120 21.79 -11.08 9.74
CA TYR A 120 20.78 -11.05 10.80
C TYR A 120 19.50 -10.32 10.39
N ILE A 121 19.59 -9.30 9.50
CA ILE A 121 18.40 -8.65 8.93
C ILE A 121 17.69 -9.58 7.96
N ARG A 122 18.42 -10.42 7.23
CA ARG A 122 17.82 -11.39 6.29
C ARG A 122 17.02 -12.47 6.98
N ILE A 123 17.44 -12.90 8.17
CA ILE A 123 16.76 -13.95 8.95
C ILE A 123 15.48 -13.43 9.62
N ILE A 124 15.37 -12.11 9.89
CA ILE A 124 14.18 -11.55 10.54
C ILE A 124 12.92 -11.90 9.73
N PRO A 125 11.91 -12.53 10.37
CA PRO A 125 10.64 -12.84 9.75
C PRO A 125 9.96 -11.62 9.12
N LEU A 126 9.32 -11.83 7.96
CA LEU A 126 8.73 -10.74 7.17
C LEU A 126 7.68 -9.93 7.95
N PHE A 127 6.91 -10.57 8.83
CA PHE A 127 5.93 -9.86 9.65
C PHE A 127 6.58 -8.84 10.60
N ILE A 128 7.74 -9.18 11.19
CA ILE A 128 8.52 -8.26 12.04
C ILE A 128 9.11 -7.14 11.19
N LYS A 129 9.67 -7.47 10.01
CA LYS A 129 10.14 -6.45 9.05
C LYS A 129 9.01 -5.51 8.66
N ASN A 130 7.82 -6.03 8.36
CA ASN A 130 6.68 -5.21 7.99
C ASN A 130 6.22 -4.30 9.14
N MET A 131 6.26 -4.78 10.39
CA MET A 131 5.99 -3.93 11.56
C MET A 131 7.03 -2.81 11.69
N ALA A 132 8.31 -3.15 11.60
CA ALA A 132 9.41 -2.18 11.67
C ALA A 132 9.32 -1.16 10.51
N MET A 133 9.10 -1.61 9.28
CA MET A 133 8.95 -0.75 8.12
C MET A 133 7.72 0.17 8.24
N ASN A 134 6.62 -0.34 8.78
CA ASN A 134 5.43 0.50 9.05
C ASN A 134 5.72 1.58 10.10
N ALA A 135 6.43 1.26 11.16
CA ALA A 135 6.84 2.23 12.18
C ALA A 135 7.79 3.29 11.59
N ILE A 136 8.78 2.87 10.79
CA ILE A 136 9.68 3.77 10.06
C ILE A 136 8.89 4.66 9.09
N PHE A 137 7.95 4.10 8.33
CA PHE A 137 7.09 4.85 7.42
C PHE A 137 6.25 5.91 8.17
N LEU A 138 5.63 5.56 9.29
CA LEU A 138 4.84 6.49 10.11
C LEU A 138 5.71 7.64 10.67
N LYS A 139 6.96 7.36 11.02
CA LYS A 139 7.92 8.39 11.47
C LYS A 139 8.41 9.26 10.31
N SER A 140 8.81 8.65 9.21
CA SER A 140 9.35 9.36 8.04
C SER A 140 8.29 10.19 7.30
N SER A 141 7.02 9.74 7.30
CA SER A 141 5.91 10.47 6.67
C SER A 141 5.60 11.81 7.34
N LYS A 142 6.09 12.02 8.56
CA LYS A 142 5.99 13.30 9.28
C LYS A 142 7.13 14.28 8.92
N ALA A 143 8.14 13.81 8.20
CA ALA A 143 9.32 14.62 7.86
C ALA A 143 9.11 15.55 6.66
N TYR A 144 7.97 15.46 5.98
CA TYR A 144 7.65 16.32 4.85
C TYR A 144 6.15 16.62 4.74
N THR A 145 5.86 17.76 4.14
CA THR A 145 4.48 18.29 4.04
C THR A 145 3.74 17.68 2.86
N MET A 146 4.39 17.55 1.70
CA MET A 146 3.82 16.94 0.50
C MET A 146 4.88 16.28 -0.37
N THR A 147 4.43 15.53 -1.36
CA THR A 147 5.31 14.92 -2.38
C THR A 147 5.10 15.61 -3.73
N LEU A 148 6.18 15.95 -4.40
CA LEU A 148 6.21 16.35 -5.80
C LEU A 148 6.97 15.32 -6.61
N SER A 149 6.32 14.65 -7.55
CA SER A 149 6.96 13.70 -8.45
C SER A 149 6.90 14.22 -9.88
N ASN A 150 8.05 14.53 -10.46
CA ASN A 150 8.16 14.92 -11.85
C ASN A 150 8.72 13.76 -12.68
N LEU A 151 7.88 13.18 -13.55
CA LEU A 151 8.26 12.09 -14.44
C LEU A 151 8.98 12.57 -15.70
N GLY A 152 8.96 13.88 -15.95
CA GLY A 152 9.55 14.43 -17.16
C GLY A 152 8.68 14.23 -18.42
N PRO A 153 9.30 14.32 -19.61
CA PRO A 153 8.59 14.16 -20.88
C PRO A 153 8.27 12.69 -21.18
N VAL A 154 7.08 12.47 -21.70
CA VAL A 154 6.65 11.16 -22.24
C VAL A 154 6.78 11.18 -23.76
N SER A 155 7.41 10.14 -24.29
CA SER A 155 7.46 9.85 -25.71
C SER A 155 6.64 8.59 -26.00
N ILE A 156 5.80 8.66 -27.02
CA ILE A 156 5.02 7.52 -27.53
C ILE A 156 5.35 7.34 -29.01
N LYS A 157 4.99 6.18 -29.56
CA LYS A 157 5.17 5.94 -30.99
C LYS A 157 4.35 6.95 -31.82
N PRO A 158 4.89 7.49 -32.92
CA PRO A 158 4.20 8.50 -33.73
C PRO A 158 2.79 8.08 -34.18
N GLU A 159 2.59 6.79 -34.45
CA GLU A 159 1.30 6.24 -34.89
C GLU A 159 0.21 6.38 -33.80
N LEU A 160 0.61 6.39 -32.51
CA LEU A 160 -0.29 6.51 -31.37
C LEU A 160 -0.47 7.95 -30.91
N GLU A 161 0.35 8.88 -31.42
CA GLU A 161 0.39 10.25 -30.90
C GLU A 161 -0.94 10.97 -31.10
N ASN A 162 -1.63 10.73 -32.22
CA ASN A 162 -2.94 11.31 -32.51
C ASN A 162 -4.10 10.68 -31.72
N MET A 163 -3.86 9.53 -31.09
CA MET A 163 -4.88 8.80 -30.32
C MET A 163 -4.86 9.14 -28.83
N VAL A 164 -3.81 9.86 -28.38
CA VAL A 164 -3.64 10.22 -26.96
C VAL A 164 -3.74 11.72 -26.82
N GLU A 165 -4.67 12.21 -26.03
CA GLU A 165 -4.91 13.63 -25.80
C GLU A 165 -4.00 14.17 -24.69
N ALA A 166 -3.91 13.48 -23.57
CA ALA A 166 -3.17 13.89 -22.38
C ALA A 166 -2.68 12.71 -21.54
N PHE A 167 -1.67 12.97 -20.70
CA PHE A 167 -1.24 12.06 -19.65
C PHE A 167 -1.41 12.73 -18.28
N HIS A 168 -1.93 11.98 -17.31
CA HIS A 168 -2.04 12.43 -15.94
C HIS A 168 -1.36 11.45 -14.98
N VAL A 169 -0.63 11.98 -14.00
CA VAL A 169 0.07 11.17 -12.99
C VAL A 169 -0.63 11.32 -11.66
N LEU A 170 -1.29 10.26 -11.22
CA LEU A 170 -2.00 10.21 -9.96
C LEU A 170 -1.19 9.46 -8.90
N ILE A 171 -0.77 10.16 -7.85
CA ILE A 171 -0.03 9.59 -6.75
C ILE A 171 -0.98 9.34 -5.57
N GLY A 172 -1.07 8.09 -5.11
CA GLY A 172 -1.97 7.71 -4.02
C GLY A 172 -1.71 8.51 -2.75
N VAL A 173 -2.73 9.14 -2.20
CA VAL A 173 -2.70 9.85 -0.92
C VAL A 173 -3.11 8.95 0.24
N SER A 174 -2.73 9.32 1.47
CA SER A 174 -3.08 8.61 2.70
C SER A 174 -3.42 9.61 3.81
N ARG A 175 -3.86 9.11 4.96
CA ARG A 175 -4.12 9.96 6.13
C ARG A 175 -2.88 10.72 6.60
N GLN A 176 -1.69 10.14 6.44
CA GLN A 176 -0.41 10.74 6.82
C GLN A 176 0.13 11.68 5.74
N GLN A 177 -0.13 11.37 4.48
CA GLN A 177 0.34 12.10 3.30
C GLN A 177 -0.86 12.63 2.54
N LYS A 178 -1.38 13.76 3.02
CA LYS A 178 -2.69 14.29 2.60
C LYS A 178 -2.67 14.90 1.21
N LEU A 179 -1.52 15.36 0.74
CA LEU A 179 -1.40 16.11 -0.51
C LEU A 179 -0.19 15.62 -1.31
N LYS A 180 -0.39 15.41 -2.60
CA LYS A 180 0.67 15.01 -3.55
C LYS A 180 0.42 15.65 -4.90
N CYS A 181 1.52 16.01 -5.59
CA CYS A 181 1.49 16.55 -6.93
C CYS A 181 2.31 15.67 -7.86
N GLY A 182 1.69 15.16 -8.91
CA GLY A 182 2.34 14.48 -10.02
C GLY A 182 2.50 15.42 -11.20
N VAL A 183 3.67 15.41 -11.85
CA VAL A 183 4.00 16.25 -12.99
C VAL A 183 4.47 15.38 -14.15
N ILE A 184 3.97 15.65 -15.33
CA ILE A 184 4.33 14.94 -16.57
C ILE A 184 4.22 15.89 -17.75
N ALA A 185 5.16 15.81 -18.70
CA ALA A 185 5.09 16.60 -19.92
C ALA A 185 4.76 15.70 -21.12
N PHE A 186 3.87 16.17 -21.96
CA PHE A 186 3.50 15.51 -23.21
C PHE A 186 3.26 16.55 -24.28
N ARG A 187 3.90 16.40 -25.43
CA ARG A 187 3.90 17.38 -26.52
C ARG A 187 4.37 18.76 -26.02
N ASP A 188 3.55 19.78 -26.24
CA ASP A 188 3.79 21.18 -25.89
C ASP A 188 3.24 21.58 -24.51
N ARG A 189 2.71 20.63 -23.73
CA ARG A 189 2.08 20.88 -22.43
C ARG A 189 2.74 20.13 -21.29
N ILE A 190 2.67 20.70 -20.10
CA ILE A 190 2.99 20.06 -18.84
C ILE A 190 1.72 19.96 -18.00
N TYR A 191 1.48 18.79 -17.49
CA TYR A 191 0.28 18.44 -16.69
C TYR A 191 0.67 18.25 -15.23
N LEU A 192 0.01 19.00 -14.36
CA LEU A 192 0.16 18.91 -12.91
C LEU A 192 -1.11 18.33 -12.32
N SER A 193 -1.00 17.23 -11.60
CA SER A 193 -2.14 16.52 -11.01
C SER A 193 -2.01 16.54 -9.50
N PHE A 194 -2.89 17.29 -8.84
CA PHE A 194 -2.95 17.37 -7.39
C PHE A 194 -3.94 16.34 -6.83
N ASN A 195 -3.45 15.42 -6.03
CA ASN A 195 -4.26 14.49 -5.27
C ASN A 195 -4.30 14.95 -3.81
N SER A 196 -5.49 15.17 -3.27
CA SER A 196 -5.73 15.61 -1.90
C SER A 196 -6.79 14.77 -1.22
N VAL A 197 -6.66 14.55 0.09
CA VAL A 197 -7.73 14.08 0.98
C VAL A 197 -8.38 15.23 1.74
N MET A 198 -7.91 16.46 1.53
CA MET A 198 -8.51 17.69 2.08
C MET A 198 -9.60 18.18 1.14
N ASP A 199 -10.65 18.74 1.70
CA ASP A 199 -11.80 19.26 0.94
C ASP A 199 -11.53 20.65 0.38
N ASP A 200 -10.56 21.40 0.93
CA ASP A 200 -10.19 22.73 0.43
C ASP A 200 -9.18 22.66 -0.73
N LEU A 201 -9.27 23.59 -1.64
CA LEU A 201 -8.41 23.76 -2.80
C LEU A 201 -7.51 25.01 -2.69
N LYS A 202 -7.41 25.63 -1.52
CA LYS A 202 -6.70 26.90 -1.31
C LYS A 202 -5.26 26.87 -1.81
N LEU A 203 -4.54 25.76 -1.55
CA LEU A 203 -3.17 25.64 -2.02
C LEU A 203 -3.08 25.60 -3.54
N GLN A 204 -3.94 24.80 -4.17
CA GLN A 204 -3.94 24.63 -5.62
C GLN A 204 -4.34 25.92 -6.32
N GLU A 205 -5.34 26.61 -5.82
CA GLU A 205 -5.80 27.91 -6.33
C GLU A 205 -4.70 28.96 -6.21
N PHE A 206 -4.07 29.06 -5.04
CA PHE A 206 -2.93 29.97 -4.84
C PHE A 206 -1.78 29.65 -5.77
N PHE A 207 -1.40 28.38 -5.85
CA PHE A 207 -0.29 27.93 -6.69
C PHE A 207 -0.50 28.26 -8.17
N PHE A 208 -1.69 27.99 -8.73
CA PHE A 208 -1.96 28.29 -10.13
C PHE A 208 -2.13 29.80 -10.38
N SER A 209 -2.71 30.55 -9.42
CA SER A 209 -2.76 32.03 -9.50
C SER A 209 -1.36 32.63 -9.50
N PHE A 210 -0.48 32.16 -8.63
CA PHE A 210 0.91 32.58 -8.59
C PHE A 210 1.65 32.32 -9.89
N LEU A 211 1.48 31.14 -10.50
CA LEU A 211 2.08 30.83 -11.81
C LEU A 211 1.51 31.71 -12.93
N LYS A 212 0.20 31.99 -12.90
CA LYS A 212 -0.47 32.86 -13.86
C LYS A 212 0.07 34.31 -13.78
N GLU A 213 0.24 34.87 -12.60
CA GLU A 213 0.79 36.21 -12.37
C GLU A 213 2.19 36.34 -12.92
N ARG A 214 2.98 35.23 -12.91
CA ARG A 214 4.31 35.18 -13.48
C ARG A 214 4.36 34.82 -14.97
N GLY A 215 3.21 34.66 -15.63
CA GLY A 215 3.12 34.46 -17.07
C GLY A 215 2.94 33.00 -17.53
N ALA A 216 2.74 32.06 -16.61
CA ALA A 216 2.43 30.66 -16.91
C ALA A 216 0.98 30.31 -16.50
N ALA A 217 0.03 30.66 -17.36
CA ALA A 217 -1.39 30.38 -17.09
C ALA A 217 -1.71 28.90 -17.28
N ALA A 218 -2.43 28.31 -16.31
CA ALA A 218 -2.93 26.96 -16.37
C ALA A 218 -4.39 26.91 -16.83
N GLU A 219 -4.72 25.90 -17.63
CA GLU A 219 -6.10 25.43 -17.86
C GLU A 219 -6.39 24.39 -16.78
N LEU A 220 -7.46 24.60 -15.99
CA LEU A 220 -7.77 23.79 -14.83
C LEU A 220 -8.95 22.85 -15.12
N GLU A 221 -8.80 21.59 -14.77
CA GLU A 221 -9.83 20.56 -14.83
C GLU A 221 -9.96 19.89 -13.44
N SER A 222 -11.18 19.84 -12.91
CA SER A 222 -11.44 19.13 -11.65
C SER A 222 -12.32 17.90 -11.89
N ASN A 223 -12.18 16.87 -11.09
CA ASN A 223 -13.02 15.66 -11.17
C ASN A 223 -14.53 15.94 -10.90
N GLY A 224 -14.89 17.13 -10.42
CA GLY A 224 -16.28 17.56 -10.30
C GLY A 224 -16.90 18.00 -11.64
N ALA A 225 -16.06 18.25 -12.64
CA ALA A 225 -16.45 18.73 -13.96
C ALA A 225 -16.08 17.74 -15.09
N VAL A 226 -15.78 16.47 -14.80
CA VAL A 226 -15.74 15.46 -15.85
C VAL A 226 -17.17 15.29 -16.34
N ASP A 227 -17.47 16.09 -17.35
CA ASP A 227 -18.70 16.02 -18.11
C ASP A 227 -18.96 14.56 -18.50
N LYS A 228 -20.21 14.16 -18.41
CA LYS A 228 -20.77 12.86 -18.82
C LYS A 228 -20.51 12.48 -20.29
N LYS A 229 -19.54 13.11 -20.95
CA LYS A 229 -19.25 13.00 -22.37
C LYS A 229 -18.26 11.89 -22.75
N TYR A 230 -17.59 11.28 -21.78
CA TYR A 230 -16.89 10.02 -22.03
C TYR A 230 -17.88 8.87 -21.89
N ASP A 231 -18.44 8.49 -23.02
CA ASP A 231 -19.22 7.27 -23.17
C ASP A 231 -18.37 6.06 -22.71
N ARG A 232 -18.66 5.57 -21.51
CA ARG A 232 -18.03 4.37 -20.94
C ARG A 232 -18.47 3.08 -21.64
N GLY A 233 -19.01 3.19 -22.88
CA GLY A 233 -19.67 2.11 -23.59
C GLY A 233 -18.80 0.91 -23.97
N ASN A 234 -17.45 1.01 -23.95
CA ASN A 234 -16.59 -0.03 -24.53
C ASN A 234 -15.60 -0.69 -23.59
N PHE A 235 -15.53 -0.31 -22.31
CA PHE A 235 -14.75 -1.07 -21.35
C PHE A 235 -15.69 -1.73 -20.34
N PRO A 236 -15.62 -3.06 -20.15
CA PRO A 236 -16.37 -3.70 -19.10
C PRO A 236 -15.95 -3.05 -17.79
N ALA A 237 -16.89 -2.34 -17.16
CA ALA A 237 -16.69 -1.78 -15.85
C ALA A 237 -16.47 -2.92 -14.86
N VAL A 238 -15.23 -3.29 -14.61
CA VAL A 238 -14.86 -4.09 -13.43
C VAL A 238 -14.94 -3.17 -12.21
N SER A 239 -16.10 -2.55 -12.04
CA SER A 239 -16.46 -1.92 -10.78
C SER A 239 -17.00 -3.03 -9.89
N TYR A 240 -16.11 -3.67 -9.14
CA TYR A 240 -16.55 -4.34 -7.92
C TYR A 240 -17.16 -3.24 -7.04
N ASP A 241 -18.47 -3.13 -7.08
CA ASP A 241 -19.23 -2.28 -6.18
C ASP A 241 -19.02 -2.80 -4.76
N ARG A 242 -17.99 -2.25 -4.09
CA ARG A 242 -17.64 -2.64 -2.71
C ARG A 242 -18.82 -2.46 -1.75
N GLY A 243 -19.71 -1.53 -2.04
CA GLY A 243 -20.93 -1.31 -1.26
C GLY A 243 -21.90 -2.49 -1.41
N LYS A 244 -22.09 -2.97 -2.63
CA LYS A 244 -22.98 -4.10 -2.94
C LYS A 244 -22.41 -5.41 -2.36
N LEU A 245 -21.10 -5.64 -2.51
CA LEU A 245 -20.41 -6.79 -1.95
C LEU A 245 -20.51 -6.82 -0.41
N ARG A 246 -20.30 -5.66 0.24
CA ARG A 246 -20.43 -5.53 1.70
C ARG A 246 -21.85 -5.76 2.18
N LYS A 247 -22.86 -5.27 1.47
CA LYS A 247 -24.27 -5.53 1.78
C LYS A 247 -24.59 -7.02 1.67
N MET A 248 -24.18 -7.69 0.59
CA MET A 248 -24.36 -9.13 0.41
C MET A 248 -23.67 -9.92 1.55
N THR A 249 -22.45 -9.57 1.90
CA THR A 249 -21.71 -10.23 2.97
C THR A 249 -22.41 -10.05 4.34
N ASN A 250 -22.95 -8.87 4.62
CA ASN A 250 -23.71 -8.62 5.86
C ASN A 250 -25.00 -9.45 5.92
N ILE A 251 -25.67 -9.65 4.78
CA ILE A 251 -26.86 -10.52 4.71
C ILE A 251 -26.47 -11.97 5.01
N VAL A 252 -25.36 -12.46 4.41
CA VAL A 252 -24.86 -13.82 4.68
C VAL A 252 -24.52 -13.99 6.17
N TYR A 253 -23.86 -13.00 6.80
CA TYR A 253 -23.57 -13.07 8.23
C TYR A 253 -24.83 -13.07 9.08
N LEU A 254 -25.85 -12.32 8.72
CA LEU A 254 -27.13 -12.33 9.43
C LEU A 254 -27.78 -13.73 9.35
N VAL A 255 -27.79 -14.33 8.16
CA VAL A 255 -28.31 -15.71 7.97
C VAL A 255 -27.53 -16.73 8.80
N LEU A 256 -26.19 -16.64 8.79
CA LEU A 256 -25.32 -17.53 9.56
C LEU A 256 -25.54 -17.35 11.08
N LEU A 257 -25.69 -16.13 11.54
CA LEU A 257 -25.98 -15.83 12.96
C LEU A 257 -27.34 -16.38 13.38
N THR A 258 -28.36 -16.20 12.53
CA THR A 258 -29.71 -16.73 12.77
C THR A 258 -29.70 -18.28 12.84
N ALA A 259 -29.00 -18.94 11.92
CA ALA A 259 -28.82 -20.38 11.93
C ALA A 259 -28.13 -20.88 13.21
N ALA A 260 -27.07 -20.18 13.65
CA ALA A 260 -26.36 -20.49 14.90
C ALA A 260 -27.29 -20.35 16.12
N ALA A 261 -28.08 -19.28 16.18
CA ALA A 261 -29.03 -19.04 17.28
C ALA A 261 -30.14 -20.13 17.33
N ILE A 262 -30.75 -20.46 16.18
CA ILE A 262 -31.75 -21.52 16.07
C ILE A 262 -31.17 -22.85 16.50
N THR A 263 -30.00 -23.22 16.02
CA THR A 263 -29.35 -24.50 16.37
C THR A 263 -29.02 -24.57 17.85
N GLY A 264 -28.53 -23.47 18.45
CA GLY A 264 -28.29 -23.40 19.89
C GLY A 264 -29.59 -23.56 20.71
N LEU A 265 -30.65 -22.89 20.29
CA LEU A 265 -31.98 -22.98 20.96
C LEU A 265 -32.53 -24.38 20.89
N VAL A 266 -32.49 -25.01 19.70
CA VAL A 266 -32.96 -26.40 19.53
C VAL A 266 -32.17 -27.38 20.43
N ASN A 267 -30.85 -27.22 20.48
CA ASN A 267 -30.02 -28.06 21.34
C ASN A 267 -30.32 -27.82 22.83
N PHE A 268 -30.51 -26.57 23.23
CA PHE A 268 -30.89 -26.25 24.59
C PHE A 268 -32.21 -26.92 25.00
N LEU A 269 -33.25 -26.85 24.15
CA LEU A 269 -34.56 -27.45 24.38
C LEU A 269 -34.53 -28.99 24.37
N THR A 270 -33.59 -29.60 23.64
CA THR A 270 -33.45 -31.05 23.51
C THR A 270 -32.37 -31.64 24.41
N TYR A 271 -31.69 -30.83 25.19
CA TYR A 271 -30.51 -31.23 25.97
C TYR A 271 -30.81 -32.35 26.96
N GLU A 272 -31.95 -32.31 27.65
CA GLU A 272 -32.31 -33.33 28.63
C GLU A 272 -32.46 -34.73 27.99
N LYS A 273 -32.83 -34.79 26.69
CA LYS A 273 -32.98 -36.03 25.94
C LYS A 273 -31.68 -36.55 25.38
N VAL A 274 -30.82 -35.62 24.88
CA VAL A 274 -29.61 -35.99 24.11
C VAL A 274 -28.37 -35.94 24.98
N LYS A 275 -28.34 -35.11 26.03
CA LYS A 275 -27.24 -34.89 27.00
C LYS A 275 -25.90 -34.53 26.37
N ILE A 276 -25.90 -34.02 25.10
CA ILE A 276 -24.74 -33.61 24.33
C ILE A 276 -24.99 -32.21 23.75
N TRP A 277 -24.00 -31.34 23.82
CA TRP A 277 -24.02 -30.00 23.20
C TRP A 277 -23.61 -30.06 21.72
N TRP A 278 -24.36 -30.85 20.89
CA TRP A 278 -24.06 -31.04 19.48
C TRP A 278 -24.11 -29.73 18.67
N SER A 279 -24.84 -28.71 19.15
CA SER A 279 -24.88 -27.38 18.53
C SER A 279 -23.51 -26.71 18.48
N LEU A 280 -22.58 -27.05 19.38
CA LEU A 280 -21.21 -26.46 19.35
C LEU A 280 -20.47 -26.86 18.08
N ILE A 281 -20.68 -28.06 17.53
CA ILE A 281 -20.10 -28.49 16.27
C ILE A 281 -20.64 -27.61 15.12
N THR A 282 -21.95 -27.40 15.08
CA THR A 282 -22.60 -26.58 14.04
C THR A 282 -22.17 -25.11 14.14
N ILE A 283 -22.16 -24.56 15.36
CA ILE A 283 -21.73 -23.20 15.61
C ILE A 283 -20.23 -23.03 15.23
N GLY A 284 -19.39 -24.02 15.57
CA GLY A 284 -17.98 -24.03 15.15
C GLY A 284 -17.82 -24.04 13.62
N GLY A 285 -18.63 -24.86 12.92
CA GLY A 285 -18.66 -24.86 11.46
C GLY A 285 -19.13 -23.54 10.86
N ILE A 286 -20.16 -22.91 11.41
CA ILE A 286 -20.64 -21.59 11.02
C ILE A 286 -19.55 -20.53 11.23
N ALA A 287 -18.86 -20.55 12.37
CA ALA A 287 -17.75 -19.63 12.67
C ALA A 287 -16.60 -19.80 11.66
N TYR A 288 -16.27 -21.06 11.32
CA TYR A 288 -15.27 -21.35 10.30
C TYR A 288 -15.64 -20.80 8.92
N VAL A 289 -16.89 -20.99 8.48
CA VAL A 289 -17.41 -20.44 7.22
C VAL A 289 -17.38 -18.90 7.25
N ALA A 290 -17.81 -18.27 8.34
CA ALA A 290 -17.79 -16.81 8.50
C ALA A 290 -16.37 -16.25 8.45
N MET A 291 -15.41 -16.91 9.09
CA MET A 291 -13.99 -16.56 9.03
C MET A 291 -13.45 -16.66 7.60
N THR A 292 -13.77 -17.73 6.88
CA THR A 292 -13.40 -17.95 5.49
C THR A 292 -13.90 -16.84 4.58
N LEU A 293 -15.18 -16.49 4.66
CA LEU A 293 -15.80 -15.43 3.87
C LEU A 293 -15.12 -14.08 4.15
N ARG A 294 -14.85 -13.77 5.41
CA ARG A 294 -14.20 -12.51 5.80
C ARG A 294 -12.81 -12.35 5.21
N TYR A 295 -11.99 -13.39 5.25
CA TYR A 295 -10.60 -13.30 4.82
C TYR A 295 -10.42 -13.50 3.32
N SER A 296 -11.21 -14.37 2.69
CA SER A 296 -11.09 -14.63 1.25
C SER A 296 -11.70 -13.52 0.40
N ILE A 297 -12.85 -12.98 0.80
CA ILE A 297 -13.59 -12.00 -0.01
C ILE A 297 -13.23 -10.56 0.36
N ILE A 298 -13.18 -10.23 1.66
CA ILE A 298 -13.06 -8.82 2.11
C ILE A 298 -11.61 -8.35 2.13
N ARG A 299 -10.65 -9.17 2.56
CA ARG A 299 -9.26 -8.75 2.81
C ARG A 299 -8.27 -8.99 1.68
N ARG A 300 -8.64 -9.62 0.56
CA ARG A 300 -7.71 -9.95 -0.54
C ARG A 300 -6.37 -10.50 -0.02
N ALA A 301 -6.42 -11.45 0.91
CA ALA A 301 -5.23 -12.06 1.46
C ALA A 301 -4.48 -12.84 0.37
N SER A 302 -3.14 -12.99 0.53
CA SER A 302 -2.35 -13.85 -0.35
C SER A 302 -2.87 -15.30 -0.29
N LEU A 303 -2.77 -16.05 -1.37
CA LEU A 303 -3.21 -17.45 -1.43
C LEU A 303 -2.62 -18.30 -0.30
N ALA A 304 -1.31 -18.15 -0.02
CA ALA A 304 -0.66 -18.84 1.09
C ALA A 304 -1.26 -18.43 2.46
N GLY A 305 -1.53 -17.14 2.66
CA GLY A 305 -2.18 -16.66 3.88
C GLY A 305 -3.61 -17.13 4.04
N ILE A 306 -4.34 -17.40 2.93
CA ILE A 306 -5.66 -18.02 2.96
C ILE A 306 -5.53 -19.49 3.37
N LEU A 307 -4.62 -20.26 2.74
CA LEU A 307 -4.39 -21.68 3.04
C LEU A 307 -4.06 -21.90 4.53
N VAL A 308 -3.07 -21.18 5.07
CA VAL A 308 -2.65 -21.30 6.48
C VAL A 308 -3.82 -21.03 7.44
N ARG A 309 -4.57 -19.95 7.22
CA ARG A 309 -5.71 -19.61 8.10
C ARG A 309 -6.85 -20.61 7.99
N GLN A 310 -7.12 -21.11 6.78
CA GLN A 310 -8.10 -22.16 6.54
C GLN A 310 -7.70 -23.43 7.29
N SER A 311 -6.46 -23.84 7.20
CA SER A 311 -5.94 -25.01 7.87
C SER A 311 -6.04 -24.90 9.40
N ILE A 312 -5.62 -23.76 9.97
CA ILE A 312 -5.76 -23.54 11.43
C ILE A 312 -7.24 -23.62 11.86
N GLY A 313 -8.14 -22.97 11.12
CA GLY A 313 -9.58 -23.04 11.42
C GLY A 313 -10.15 -24.45 11.30
N ALA A 314 -9.73 -25.20 10.29
CA ALA A 314 -10.13 -26.60 10.10
C ALA A 314 -9.59 -27.50 11.23
N GLN A 315 -8.34 -27.33 11.64
CA GLN A 315 -7.75 -28.06 12.76
C GLN A 315 -8.53 -27.86 14.06
N ILE A 316 -8.88 -26.60 14.39
CA ILE A 316 -9.69 -26.28 15.57
C ILE A 316 -11.06 -26.96 15.49
N LEU A 317 -11.70 -26.91 14.32
CA LEU A 317 -13.00 -27.53 14.12
C LEU A 317 -12.93 -29.05 14.26
N LEU A 318 -11.91 -29.71 13.71
CA LEU A 318 -11.72 -31.15 13.78
C LEU A 318 -11.46 -31.62 15.22
N VAL A 319 -10.68 -30.88 16.00
CA VAL A 319 -10.50 -31.18 17.44
C VAL A 319 -11.80 -30.99 18.20
N LEU A 320 -12.61 -29.98 17.90
CA LEU A 320 -13.93 -29.81 18.51
C LEU A 320 -14.85 -30.98 18.22
N ILE A 321 -14.88 -31.44 16.95
CA ILE A 321 -15.69 -32.60 16.56
C ILE A 321 -15.23 -33.86 17.31
N ASP A 322 -13.93 -34.14 17.34
CA ASP A 322 -13.38 -35.31 18.03
C ASP A 322 -13.68 -35.27 19.54
N TYR A 323 -13.52 -34.10 20.17
CA TYR A 323 -13.88 -33.91 21.57
C TYR A 323 -15.36 -34.16 21.86
N MET A 324 -16.25 -33.59 21.04
CA MET A 324 -17.70 -33.72 21.21
C MET A 324 -18.23 -35.13 20.91
N THR A 325 -17.48 -35.92 20.14
CA THR A 325 -17.85 -37.33 19.78
C THR A 325 -17.20 -38.37 20.70
N GLY A 326 -16.61 -37.95 21.84
CA GLY A 326 -16.06 -38.82 22.86
C GLY A 326 -14.55 -39.01 22.80
N PHE A 327 -13.84 -38.06 22.22
CA PHE A 327 -12.38 -37.94 22.08
C PHE A 327 -11.65 -39.28 21.80
N ARG A 328 -11.68 -39.68 20.56
CA ARG A 328 -10.98 -40.88 20.08
C ARG A 328 -9.52 -40.57 19.63
N GLY A 329 -9.12 -39.30 19.65
CA GLY A 329 -7.78 -38.85 19.25
C GLY A 329 -7.49 -38.88 17.76
N TRP A 330 -8.49 -39.17 16.88
CA TRP A 330 -8.27 -39.25 15.45
C TRP A 330 -7.94 -37.88 14.84
N SER A 331 -8.48 -36.80 15.41
CA SER A 331 -8.20 -35.45 14.94
C SER A 331 -6.71 -35.09 15.07
N VAL A 332 -6.13 -35.43 16.20
CA VAL A 332 -4.75 -35.07 16.54
C VAL A 332 -3.76 -36.07 15.93
N ASN A 333 -4.08 -37.36 15.92
CA ASN A 333 -3.18 -38.39 15.43
C ASN A 333 -3.13 -38.52 13.91
N TYR A 334 -4.22 -38.17 13.20
CA TYR A 334 -4.27 -38.33 11.73
C TYR A 334 -4.64 -37.06 10.99
N ALA A 335 -5.70 -36.37 11.38
CA ALA A 335 -6.24 -35.27 10.59
C ALA A 335 -5.33 -34.03 10.60
N ILE A 336 -4.84 -33.63 11.77
CA ILE A 336 -3.94 -32.46 11.90
C ILE A 336 -2.61 -32.69 11.16
N PRO A 337 -1.88 -33.81 11.34
CA PRO A 337 -0.66 -34.07 10.57
C PRO A 337 -0.89 -34.10 9.07
N SER A 338 -2.00 -34.67 8.60
CA SER A 338 -2.36 -34.71 7.18
C SER A 338 -2.63 -33.32 6.60
N LEU A 339 -3.33 -32.44 7.32
CA LEU A 339 -3.57 -31.06 6.92
C LEU A 339 -2.27 -30.26 6.85
N ILE A 340 -1.40 -30.40 7.84
CA ILE A 340 -0.09 -29.73 7.86
C ILE A 340 0.76 -30.18 6.66
N LEU A 341 0.80 -31.50 6.38
CA LEU A 341 1.51 -32.03 5.24
C LEU A 341 0.97 -31.46 3.91
N PHE A 342 -0.34 -31.39 3.77
CA PHE A 342 -1.01 -30.80 2.61
C PHE A 342 -0.62 -29.31 2.45
N ASP A 343 -0.63 -28.54 3.53
CA ASP A 343 -0.25 -27.12 3.51
C ASP A 343 1.21 -26.92 3.11
N VAL A 344 2.12 -27.76 3.63
CA VAL A 344 3.54 -27.72 3.25
C VAL A 344 3.69 -27.96 1.74
N ILE A 345 3.04 -29.01 1.21
CA ILE A 345 3.09 -29.33 -0.21
C ILE A 345 2.50 -28.19 -1.06
N ALA A 346 1.34 -27.68 -0.66
CA ALA A 346 0.66 -26.61 -1.39
C ALA A 346 1.50 -25.31 -1.43
N ILE A 347 2.15 -24.92 -0.32
CA ILE A 347 2.96 -23.71 -0.27
C ILE A 347 4.27 -23.90 -1.04
N VAL A 348 4.93 -25.06 -0.96
CA VAL A 348 6.10 -25.38 -1.77
C VAL A 348 5.76 -25.27 -3.26
N PHE A 349 4.59 -25.81 -3.66
CA PHE A 349 4.10 -25.69 -5.03
C PHE A 349 3.88 -24.23 -5.45
N LEU A 350 3.29 -23.39 -4.60
CA LEU A 350 3.14 -21.96 -4.84
C LEU A 350 4.47 -21.24 -4.99
N ILE A 351 5.48 -21.60 -4.19
CA ILE A 351 6.85 -21.05 -4.30
C ILE A 351 7.48 -21.44 -5.65
N LEU A 352 7.33 -22.69 -6.08
CA LEU A 352 7.89 -23.18 -7.34
C LEU A 352 7.26 -22.52 -8.57
N ILE A 353 5.94 -22.28 -8.55
CA ILE A 353 5.23 -21.61 -9.65
C ILE A 353 5.57 -20.12 -9.68
N ASN A 354 5.63 -19.45 -8.53
CA ASN A 354 5.77 -18.02 -8.45
C ASN A 354 7.17 -17.61 -7.92
N ARG A 355 8.21 -17.96 -8.68
CA ARG A 355 9.61 -17.70 -8.33
C ARG A 355 9.92 -16.21 -8.07
N LEU A 356 9.21 -15.28 -8.71
CA LEU A 356 9.41 -13.83 -8.55
C LEU A 356 8.95 -13.33 -7.19
N ASN A 357 7.95 -13.97 -6.58
CA ASN A 357 7.37 -13.57 -5.29
C ASN A 357 7.59 -14.62 -4.18
N TRP A 358 8.61 -15.48 -4.31
CA TRP A 358 8.88 -16.57 -3.38
C TRP A 358 9.00 -16.10 -1.92
N GLN A 359 9.55 -14.91 -1.68
CA GLN A 359 9.71 -14.35 -0.33
C GLN A 359 8.36 -14.15 0.40
N SER A 360 7.29 -13.85 -0.34
CA SER A 360 5.95 -13.72 0.24
C SER A 360 5.39 -15.05 0.74
N TYR A 361 5.79 -16.17 0.14
CA TYR A 361 5.34 -17.52 0.51
C TYR A 361 6.26 -18.19 1.53
N PHE A 362 7.55 -17.90 1.48
CA PHE A 362 8.57 -18.50 2.33
C PHE A 362 8.28 -18.34 3.83
N MET A 363 7.75 -17.20 4.23
CA MET A 363 7.38 -16.95 5.63
C MET A 363 6.22 -17.82 6.10
N TYR A 364 5.26 -18.10 5.22
CA TYR A 364 4.17 -19.03 5.53
C TYR A 364 4.71 -20.47 5.65
N GLN A 365 5.69 -20.83 4.82
CA GLN A 365 6.37 -22.12 4.91
C GLN A 365 7.10 -22.28 6.26
N ILE A 366 7.85 -21.28 6.70
CA ILE A 366 8.50 -21.32 8.02
C ILE A 366 7.46 -21.47 9.14
N ALA A 367 6.38 -20.69 9.10
CA ALA A 367 5.33 -20.76 10.10
C ALA A 367 4.72 -22.16 10.18
N ILE A 368 4.36 -22.76 9.04
CA ILE A 368 3.79 -24.12 8.99
C ILE A 368 4.81 -25.15 9.48
N THR A 369 6.09 -25.02 9.11
CA THR A 369 7.14 -25.91 9.58
C THR A 369 7.27 -25.85 11.11
N ILE A 370 7.21 -24.64 11.71
CA ILE A 370 7.20 -24.52 13.17
C ILE A 370 5.95 -25.18 13.77
N PHE A 371 4.77 -24.94 13.18
CA PHE A 371 3.53 -25.58 13.63
C PHE A 371 3.55 -27.10 13.49
N SER A 372 4.29 -27.65 12.53
CA SER A 372 4.40 -29.13 12.35
C SER A 372 5.12 -29.83 13.51
N PHE A 373 5.87 -29.11 14.34
CA PHE A 373 6.48 -29.66 15.55
C PHE A 373 5.49 -29.75 16.73
N ILE A 374 4.33 -29.09 16.67
CA ILE A 374 3.34 -29.13 17.77
C ILE A 374 2.89 -30.55 18.08
N PRO A 375 2.49 -31.39 17.11
CA PRO A 375 2.12 -32.78 17.39
C PRO A 375 3.25 -33.58 18.04
N LEU A 376 4.49 -33.36 17.64
CA LEU A 376 5.67 -34.00 18.24
C LEU A 376 5.86 -33.59 19.70
N ILE A 377 5.69 -32.30 20.00
CA ILE A 377 5.79 -31.76 21.36
C ILE A 377 4.67 -32.34 22.24
N LEU A 378 3.45 -32.39 21.75
CA LEU A 378 2.30 -32.94 22.46
C LEU A 378 2.45 -34.46 22.70
N TRP A 379 3.05 -35.17 21.74
CA TRP A 379 3.40 -36.59 21.91
C TRP A 379 4.49 -36.77 23.01
N ALA A 380 5.56 -35.99 22.95
CA ALA A 380 6.61 -36.03 23.97
C ALA A 380 6.11 -35.65 25.36
N ALA A 381 5.09 -34.80 25.46
CA ALA A 381 4.41 -34.46 26.71
C ALA A 381 3.42 -35.54 27.20
N GLY A 382 3.23 -36.63 26.43
CA GLY A 382 2.30 -37.70 26.76
C GLY A 382 0.79 -37.38 26.55
N TRP A 383 0.53 -36.25 25.89
CA TRP A 383 -0.87 -35.82 25.62
C TRP A 383 -1.50 -36.52 24.42
N ILE A 384 -0.66 -37.12 23.57
CA ILE A 384 -1.06 -37.83 22.37
C ILE A 384 -0.37 -39.19 22.34
N THR A 385 -1.15 -40.25 22.13
CA THR A 385 -0.64 -41.57 21.84
C THR A 385 -0.82 -41.88 20.36
N SER A 386 0.26 -41.89 19.60
CA SER A 386 0.21 -42.23 18.19
C SER A 386 0.56 -43.71 17.95
N PRO A 387 -0.33 -44.51 17.38
CA PRO A 387 0.03 -45.86 16.99
C PRO A 387 1.04 -45.93 15.84
N MET A 388 1.31 -44.81 15.13
CA MET A 388 2.31 -44.77 14.06
C MET A 388 3.77 -44.60 14.55
N MET A 389 3.99 -44.25 15.84
CA MET A 389 5.32 -44.13 16.43
C MET A 389 5.68 -45.26 17.39
N SER A 390 4.84 -46.28 17.46
CA SER A 390 5.10 -47.47 18.28
C SER A 390 5.62 -48.68 17.45
N VAL A 391 6.18 -48.41 16.27
CA VAL A 391 6.89 -49.43 15.46
C VAL A 391 8.35 -49.02 15.30
#